data_33a77cb29dc477e04c9921636d8e1b8d
#
_entry.id   33a77cb29dc477e04c9921636d8e1b8d
#
_cell.length_a   1.000
_cell.length_b   1.000
_cell.length_c   1.000
_cell.angle_alpha   90.00
_cell.angle_beta   90.00
_cell.angle_gamma   90.00
#
_symmetry.space_group_name_H-M   'P 1'
#
loop_
_entity.id
_entity.type
_entity.pdbx_description
1 polymer ?
#
loop_
_entity_poly.entity_id
_entity_poly.type
_entity_poly.pdbx_seq_one_letter_code
_entity_poly.pdbx_strand_id
1 'polypeptide(L)'
;MKKNNFFTSLPFKLLMGVFLGICIGLVLNYADGNAATKAILNVVVTAKYILGQLINFCVPLIIIGFIAPSITKLGGHASRILGVAIVIAYVSSLGAALFSTVSGYALIPHLSISSAADKLKTLPDVVFELSIPQIMPVMSALVLSILLGLAAAWTKADLIAAFLDEFQKVVLAIVSRIIIPILPFFIGLTFCSLAYEGTITKQLPVFLKVIVIVLVGHFIWMTLLYILAGVYSGENPLDIIKNYGPAYLTAVGTMSSAATLAVALQCAEKCKPLRKDMVQFGIPLFANIHLCGSVLTEVFFCMTVSKILYGTVPTPGTMILFCVLLGVFAIGAPGVPGGTVMASLGLITGVLGFGDSGTALMLTIFALQDSFGTACNVTGDGALTLILTGYAKRHNIEEQTIERIDL
;
A
#
# COMPACT_ATOMS: atom_id res chain seq x y z
N MET A 1 -4.30 11.27 25.29
CA MET A 1 -4.15 11.50 23.84
C MET A 1 -2.99 12.46 23.58
N LYS A 2 -1.83 11.98 23.09
CA LYS A 2 -0.77 12.88 22.62
C LYS A 2 -1.34 13.60 21.39
N LYS A 3 -1.41 14.94 21.41
CA LYS A 3 -1.67 15.76 20.22
C LYS A 3 -0.64 15.36 19.18
N ASN A 4 -1.04 14.60 18.14
CA ASN A 4 -0.19 14.38 16.99
C ASN A 4 0.00 15.75 16.32
N ASN A 5 1.16 16.35 16.52
CA ASN A 5 1.50 17.56 15.80
C ASN A 5 1.60 17.19 14.32
N PHE A 6 0.81 17.80 13.46
CA PHE A 6 0.84 17.62 12.01
C PHE A 6 2.28 17.64 11.45
N PHE A 7 3.12 18.53 11.96
CA PHE A 7 4.54 18.69 11.57
C PHE A 7 5.44 17.49 11.90
N THR A 8 5.03 16.60 12.81
CA THR A 8 5.80 15.38 13.15
C THR A 8 5.28 14.14 12.45
N SER A 9 4.17 14.27 11.72
CA SER A 9 3.55 13.17 10.99
C SER A 9 4.43 12.69 9.83
N LEU A 10 4.37 11.39 9.50
CA LEU A 10 5.11 10.84 8.38
C LEU A 10 4.74 11.52 7.05
N PRO A 11 3.44 11.78 6.71
CA PRO A 11 3.08 12.49 5.48
C PRO A 11 3.79 13.83 5.35
N PHE A 12 3.82 14.62 6.43
CA PHE A 12 4.51 15.92 6.42
C PHE A 12 6.01 15.79 6.15
N LYS A 13 6.68 14.81 6.80
CA LYS A 13 8.11 14.55 6.58
C LYS A 13 8.41 14.12 5.15
N LEU A 14 7.55 13.27 4.56
CA LEU A 14 7.68 12.84 3.17
C LEU A 14 7.50 14.00 2.20
N LEU A 15 6.46 14.83 2.38
CA LEU A 15 6.22 16.04 1.60
C LEU A 15 7.39 17.01 1.69
N MET A 16 7.94 17.22 2.90
CA MET A 16 9.13 18.06 3.09
C MET A 16 10.35 17.48 2.38
N GLY A 17 10.53 16.15 2.45
CA GLY A 17 11.60 15.47 1.69
C GLY A 17 11.48 15.72 0.19
N VAL A 18 10.29 15.53 -0.38
CA VAL A 18 10.00 15.82 -1.80
C VAL A 18 10.29 17.28 -2.13
N PHE A 19 9.72 18.21 -1.36
CA PHE A 19 9.87 19.65 -1.62
C PHE A 19 11.32 20.09 -1.56
N LEU A 20 12.05 19.72 -0.50
CA LEU A 20 13.47 20.05 -0.36
C LEU A 20 14.30 19.38 -1.46
N GLY A 21 14.02 18.11 -1.78
CA GLY A 21 14.68 17.40 -2.87
C GLY A 21 14.51 18.11 -4.21
N ILE A 22 13.28 18.49 -4.56
CA ILE A 22 13.01 19.24 -5.80
C ILE A 22 13.74 20.57 -5.80
N CYS A 23 13.66 21.37 -4.73
CA CYS A 23 14.34 22.67 -4.65
C CYS A 23 15.85 22.53 -4.84
N ILE A 24 16.48 21.62 -4.11
CA ILE A 24 17.92 21.37 -4.21
C ILE A 24 18.27 20.88 -5.63
N GLY A 25 17.54 19.93 -6.18
CA GLY A 25 17.78 19.39 -7.50
C GLY A 25 17.66 20.44 -8.62
N LEU A 26 16.67 21.34 -8.54
CA LEU A 26 16.53 22.46 -9.49
C LEU A 26 17.69 23.45 -9.39
N VAL A 27 18.13 23.79 -8.18
CA VAL A 27 19.31 24.66 -7.97
C VAL A 27 20.57 24.02 -8.57
N LEU A 28 20.78 22.72 -8.33
CA LEU A 28 21.91 21.98 -8.91
C LEU A 28 21.79 21.85 -10.44
N ASN A 29 20.58 21.72 -10.97
CA ASN A 29 20.34 21.72 -12.41
C ASN A 29 20.73 23.07 -13.06
N TYR A 30 20.37 24.18 -12.41
CA TYR A 30 20.72 25.52 -12.88
C TYR A 30 22.24 25.82 -12.77
N ALA A 31 22.87 25.36 -11.70
CA ALA A 31 24.30 25.53 -11.42
C ALA A 31 25.19 24.42 -12.07
N ASP A 32 24.70 23.75 -13.10
CA ASP A 32 25.43 22.68 -13.76
C ASP A 32 26.76 23.14 -14.37
N GLY A 33 27.75 22.21 -14.39
CA GLY A 33 29.10 22.49 -14.84
C GLY A 33 30.06 23.02 -13.75
N ASN A 34 29.58 23.30 -12.53
CA ASN A 34 30.40 23.73 -11.41
C ASN A 34 30.93 22.51 -10.62
N ALA A 35 32.20 22.56 -10.18
CA ALA A 35 32.81 21.50 -9.37
C ALA A 35 32.06 21.25 -8.05
N ALA A 36 31.53 22.29 -7.42
CA ALA A 36 30.73 22.15 -6.20
C ALA A 36 29.42 21.39 -6.47
N THR A 37 28.73 21.67 -7.58
CA THR A 37 27.53 20.95 -8.00
C THR A 37 27.81 19.46 -8.20
N LYS A 38 28.91 19.12 -8.87
CA LYS A 38 29.32 17.73 -9.07
C LYS A 38 29.61 17.02 -7.74
N ALA A 39 30.29 17.69 -6.80
CA ALA A 39 30.57 17.13 -5.48
C ALA A 39 29.28 16.86 -4.68
N ILE A 40 28.32 17.78 -4.69
CA ILE A 40 27.03 17.59 -4.02
C ILE A 40 26.23 16.44 -4.67
N LEU A 41 26.18 16.39 -6.01
CA LEU A 41 25.50 15.31 -6.73
C LEU A 41 26.10 13.94 -6.43
N ASN A 42 27.42 13.84 -6.34
CA ASN A 42 28.09 12.60 -5.95
C ASN A 42 27.62 12.12 -4.55
N VAL A 43 27.49 13.05 -3.60
CA VAL A 43 26.95 12.72 -2.26
C VAL A 43 25.49 12.28 -2.35
N VAL A 44 24.66 13.02 -3.10
CA VAL A 44 23.24 12.72 -3.29
C VAL A 44 23.03 11.32 -3.90
N VAL A 45 23.75 11.03 -4.99
CA VAL A 45 23.62 9.75 -5.71
C VAL A 45 24.13 8.60 -4.85
N THR A 46 25.27 8.78 -4.17
CA THR A 46 25.87 7.75 -3.31
C THR A 46 24.98 7.48 -2.09
N ALA A 47 24.47 8.51 -1.42
CA ALA A 47 23.58 8.34 -0.27
C ALA A 47 22.25 7.67 -0.69
N LYS A 48 21.65 8.08 -1.83
CA LYS A 48 20.46 7.41 -2.41
C LYS A 48 20.73 5.93 -2.66
N TYR A 49 21.88 5.59 -3.26
CA TYR A 49 22.28 4.21 -3.55
C TYR A 49 22.36 3.38 -2.26
N ILE A 50 23.09 3.87 -1.23
CA ILE A 50 23.26 3.15 0.05
C ILE A 50 21.89 2.91 0.74
N LEU A 51 21.04 3.94 0.80
CA LEU A 51 19.70 3.80 1.39
C LEU A 51 18.83 2.83 0.58
N GLY A 52 18.92 2.84 -0.75
CA GLY A 52 18.24 1.89 -1.64
C GLY A 52 18.69 0.44 -1.38
N GLN A 53 19.99 0.20 -1.23
CA GLN A 53 20.54 -1.13 -0.89
C GLN A 53 19.98 -1.65 0.44
N LEU A 54 19.89 -0.79 1.47
CA LEU A 54 19.33 -1.16 2.76
C LEU A 54 17.83 -1.52 2.67
N ILE A 55 17.06 -0.73 1.93
CA ILE A 55 15.64 -1.01 1.69
C ILE A 55 15.49 -2.35 0.96
N ASN A 56 16.22 -2.54 -0.14
CA ASN A 56 16.18 -3.75 -0.95
C ASN A 56 16.58 -5.01 -0.15
N PHE A 57 17.59 -4.91 0.74
CA PHE A 57 17.96 -5.99 1.63
C PHE A 57 16.82 -6.44 2.55
N CYS A 58 16.00 -5.49 3.02
CA CYS A 58 14.89 -5.79 3.92
C CYS A 58 13.66 -6.41 3.20
N VAL A 59 13.55 -6.29 1.86
CA VAL A 59 12.38 -6.76 1.10
C VAL A 59 12.07 -8.25 1.34
N PRO A 60 13.00 -9.21 1.21
CA PRO A 60 12.71 -10.62 1.49
C PRO A 60 12.27 -10.87 2.93
N LEU A 61 12.85 -10.15 3.90
CA LEU A 61 12.45 -10.26 5.31
C LEU A 61 11.02 -9.80 5.53
N ILE A 62 10.63 -8.69 4.88
CA ILE A 62 9.27 -8.14 4.93
C ILE A 62 8.26 -9.15 4.35
N ILE A 63 8.59 -9.74 3.19
CA ILE A 63 7.74 -10.74 2.54
C ILE A 63 7.50 -11.94 3.46
N ILE A 64 8.58 -12.53 3.98
CA ILE A 64 8.47 -13.70 4.87
C ILE A 64 7.72 -13.32 6.14
N GLY A 65 8.08 -12.19 6.76
CA GLY A 65 7.53 -11.75 8.04
C GLY A 65 6.05 -11.39 8.01
N PHE A 66 5.50 -11.02 6.86
CA PHE A 66 4.08 -10.69 6.75
C PHE A 66 3.25 -11.78 6.10
N ILE A 67 3.75 -12.43 5.07
CA ILE A 67 2.96 -13.39 4.29
C ILE A 67 2.88 -14.75 4.98
N ALA A 68 4.00 -15.30 5.45
CA ALA A 68 3.98 -16.63 6.06
C ALA A 68 3.05 -16.72 7.30
N PRO A 69 3.14 -15.80 8.30
CA PRO A 69 2.23 -15.87 9.44
C PRO A 69 0.77 -15.59 9.05
N SER A 70 0.52 -14.74 8.06
CA SER A 70 -0.84 -14.51 7.57
C SER A 70 -1.45 -15.77 6.98
N ILE A 71 -0.72 -16.48 6.11
CA ILE A 71 -1.19 -17.75 5.52
C ILE A 71 -1.38 -18.83 6.60
N THR A 72 -0.49 -18.91 7.57
CA THR A 72 -0.61 -19.86 8.70
C THR A 72 -1.92 -19.64 9.46
N LYS A 73 -2.29 -18.39 9.73
CA LYS A 73 -3.56 -18.05 10.41
C LYS A 73 -4.78 -18.40 9.56
N LEU A 74 -4.70 -18.26 8.22
CA LEU A 74 -5.78 -18.62 7.31
C LEU A 74 -6.04 -20.13 7.28
N GLY A 75 -5.03 -20.95 7.44
CA GLY A 75 -5.14 -22.41 7.44
C GLY A 75 -5.56 -23.04 8.78
N GLY A 76 -5.65 -22.27 9.87
CA GLY A 76 -6.15 -22.72 11.17
C GLY A 76 -7.65 -22.96 11.16
N HIS A 77 -8.22 -23.50 12.26
CA HIS A 77 -9.66 -23.79 12.42
C HIS A 77 -10.53 -22.50 12.27
N ALA A 78 -10.55 -21.96 11.05
CA ALA A 78 -11.34 -20.78 10.71
C ALA A 78 -12.82 -21.14 10.79
N SER A 79 -13.58 -20.40 11.60
CA SER A 79 -15.03 -20.48 11.52
C SER A 79 -15.48 -20.17 10.09
N ARG A 80 -16.63 -20.68 9.68
CA ARG A 80 -17.23 -20.41 8.35
C ARG A 80 -17.30 -18.90 8.06
N ILE A 81 -17.57 -18.08 9.07
CA ILE A 81 -17.64 -16.62 8.96
C ILE A 81 -16.27 -16.01 8.64
N LEU A 82 -15.20 -16.48 9.29
CA LEU A 82 -13.84 -16.02 9.02
C LEU A 82 -13.43 -16.37 7.59
N GLY A 83 -13.70 -17.59 7.13
CA GLY A 83 -13.41 -17.98 5.75
C GLY A 83 -14.12 -17.10 4.72
N VAL A 84 -15.41 -16.80 4.96
CA VAL A 84 -16.18 -15.87 4.11
C VAL A 84 -15.59 -14.46 4.17
N ALA A 85 -15.25 -13.94 5.34
CA ALA A 85 -14.67 -12.61 5.49
C ALA A 85 -13.36 -12.47 4.69
N ILE A 86 -12.48 -13.46 4.74
CA ILE A 86 -11.22 -13.48 3.99
C ILE A 86 -11.49 -13.49 2.48
N VAL A 87 -12.41 -14.33 2.02
CA VAL A 87 -12.76 -14.41 0.59
C VAL A 87 -13.30 -13.07 0.08
N ILE A 88 -14.24 -12.45 0.81
CA ILE A 88 -14.78 -11.15 0.37
C ILE A 88 -13.73 -10.03 0.41
N ALA A 89 -12.82 -10.02 1.38
CA ALA A 89 -11.72 -9.06 1.44
C ALA A 89 -10.76 -9.25 0.24
N TYR A 90 -10.39 -10.50 -0.07
CA TYR A 90 -9.56 -10.81 -1.22
C TYR A 90 -10.23 -10.41 -2.54
N VAL A 91 -11.49 -10.82 -2.74
CA VAL A 91 -12.26 -10.52 -3.96
C VAL A 91 -12.43 -9.01 -4.14
N SER A 92 -12.66 -8.26 -3.06
CA SER A 92 -12.74 -6.80 -3.11
C SER A 92 -11.39 -6.17 -3.49
N SER A 93 -10.29 -6.58 -2.88
CA SER A 93 -8.96 -6.06 -3.20
C SER A 93 -8.55 -6.40 -4.63
N LEU A 94 -8.77 -7.64 -5.06
CA LEU A 94 -8.53 -8.08 -6.45
C LEU A 94 -9.41 -7.31 -7.45
N GLY A 95 -10.70 -7.13 -7.14
CA GLY A 95 -11.62 -6.35 -7.96
C GLY A 95 -11.17 -4.90 -8.12
N ALA A 96 -10.71 -4.26 -7.03
CA ALA A 96 -10.13 -2.91 -7.05
C ALA A 96 -8.86 -2.84 -7.93
N ALA A 97 -7.98 -3.85 -7.83
CA ALA A 97 -6.79 -3.98 -8.66
C ALA A 97 -7.14 -4.10 -10.16
N LEU A 98 -8.09 -4.96 -10.50
CA LEU A 98 -8.53 -5.15 -11.88
C LEU A 98 -9.25 -3.91 -12.43
N PHE A 99 -10.10 -3.27 -11.62
CA PHE A 99 -10.73 -2.00 -11.97
C PHE A 99 -9.66 -0.93 -12.27
N SER A 100 -8.64 -0.83 -11.43
CA SER A 100 -7.51 0.07 -11.63
C SER A 100 -6.73 -0.26 -12.90
N THR A 101 -6.48 -1.53 -13.17
CA THR A 101 -5.80 -2.00 -14.39
C THR A 101 -6.56 -1.61 -15.66
N VAL A 102 -7.87 -1.86 -15.71
CA VAL A 102 -8.73 -1.48 -16.84
C VAL A 102 -8.73 0.04 -17.02
N SER A 103 -8.89 0.78 -15.93
CA SER A 103 -8.83 2.25 -15.94
C SER A 103 -7.46 2.75 -16.40
N GLY A 104 -6.38 2.08 -16.00
CA GLY A 104 -5.01 2.40 -16.43
C GLY A 104 -4.83 2.24 -17.94
N TYR A 105 -5.26 1.12 -18.53
CA TYR A 105 -5.21 0.94 -19.97
C TYR A 105 -6.07 1.94 -20.74
N ALA A 106 -7.23 2.33 -20.18
CA ALA A 106 -8.13 3.29 -20.83
C ALA A 106 -7.60 4.73 -20.75
N LEU A 107 -7.02 5.14 -19.62
CA LEU A 107 -6.73 6.56 -19.33
C LEU A 107 -5.26 6.95 -19.56
N ILE A 108 -4.29 6.07 -19.27
CA ILE A 108 -2.86 6.39 -19.37
C ILE A 108 -2.44 6.79 -20.81
N PRO A 109 -2.96 6.17 -21.89
CA PRO A 109 -2.64 6.60 -23.24
C PRO A 109 -3.05 8.04 -23.58
N HIS A 110 -4.06 8.57 -22.88
CA HIS A 110 -4.55 9.95 -23.05
C HIS A 110 -3.82 10.97 -22.16
N LEU A 111 -2.98 10.51 -21.25
CA LEU A 111 -2.10 11.38 -20.48
C LEU A 111 -0.91 11.73 -21.40
N SER A 112 -0.64 13.04 -21.56
CA SER A 112 0.52 13.53 -22.32
C SER A 112 1.82 13.19 -21.58
N ILE A 113 2.12 11.90 -21.48
CA ILE A 113 3.36 11.40 -20.90
C ILE A 113 4.42 11.46 -21.98
N SER A 114 5.26 12.52 -21.97
CA SER A 114 6.48 12.50 -22.77
C SER A 114 7.40 11.44 -22.15
N SER A 115 7.81 10.45 -22.96
CA SER A 115 8.86 9.54 -22.55
C SER A 115 10.09 10.35 -22.15
N ALA A 116 10.64 10.10 -20.95
CA ALA A 116 11.74 10.85 -20.39
C ALA A 116 13.05 10.76 -21.21
N ALA A 117 13.05 10.03 -22.32
CA ALA A 117 14.22 9.71 -23.12
C ALA A 117 14.86 10.92 -23.85
N ASP A 118 14.15 12.03 -24.06
CA ASP A 118 14.70 13.16 -24.79
C ASP A 118 15.37 14.19 -23.87
N LYS A 119 16.71 14.17 -23.83
CA LYS A 119 17.59 15.18 -23.26
C LYS A 119 17.45 15.35 -21.73
N LEU A 120 17.57 14.27 -21.00
CA LEU A 120 17.81 14.32 -19.56
C LEU A 120 19.32 14.51 -19.30
N LYS A 121 19.65 15.28 -18.25
CA LYS A 121 21.03 15.34 -17.74
C LYS A 121 21.40 14.00 -17.12
N THR A 122 22.63 13.57 -17.34
CA THR A 122 23.16 12.35 -16.73
C THR A 122 23.60 12.63 -15.30
N LEU A 123 23.26 11.75 -14.38
CA LEU A 123 23.79 11.77 -13.03
C LEU A 123 25.25 11.28 -13.03
N PRO A 124 26.10 11.78 -12.12
CA PRO A 124 27.41 11.20 -11.91
C PRO A 124 27.32 9.80 -11.31
N ASP A 125 28.39 9.02 -11.49
CA ASP A 125 28.53 7.72 -10.86
C ASP A 125 28.62 7.84 -9.33
N VAL A 126 28.25 6.76 -8.62
CA VAL A 126 28.42 6.66 -7.18
C VAL A 126 29.92 6.70 -6.82
N VAL A 127 30.27 7.44 -5.78
CA VAL A 127 31.66 7.56 -5.31
C VAL A 127 32.09 6.31 -4.53
N PHE A 128 31.15 5.66 -3.87
CA PHE A 128 31.38 4.50 -3.05
C PHE A 128 30.24 3.50 -3.23
N GLU A 129 30.58 2.29 -3.63
CA GLU A 129 29.64 1.21 -3.77
C GLU A 129 29.65 0.31 -2.52
N LEU A 130 28.53 0.34 -1.78
CA LEU A 130 28.24 -0.60 -0.71
C LEU A 130 27.19 -1.60 -1.23
N SER A 131 27.66 -2.71 -1.78
CA SER A 131 26.76 -3.79 -2.21
C SER A 131 26.26 -4.57 -0.99
N ILE A 132 24.97 -4.49 -0.71
CA ILE A 132 24.31 -5.30 0.31
C ILE A 132 23.34 -6.26 -0.41
N PRO A 133 23.81 -7.49 -0.78
CA PRO A 133 22.96 -8.41 -1.51
C PRO A 133 21.78 -8.86 -0.65
N GLN A 134 20.63 -9.06 -1.28
CA GLN A 134 19.47 -9.65 -0.64
C GLN A 134 19.79 -11.06 -0.14
N ILE A 135 19.22 -11.46 1.01
CA ILE A 135 19.40 -12.82 1.58
C ILE A 135 18.91 -13.87 0.57
N MET A 136 17.86 -13.57 -0.18
CA MET A 136 17.34 -14.40 -1.27
C MET A 136 16.60 -13.53 -2.28
N PRO A 137 16.43 -14.00 -3.53
CA PRO A 137 15.59 -13.32 -4.50
C PRO A 137 14.14 -13.17 -3.99
N VAL A 138 13.51 -12.07 -4.34
CA VAL A 138 12.15 -11.71 -3.92
C VAL A 138 11.13 -12.81 -4.21
N MET A 139 11.16 -13.37 -5.44
CA MET A 139 10.26 -14.47 -5.81
C MET A 139 10.50 -15.74 -4.98
N SER A 140 11.74 -16.00 -4.58
CA SER A 140 12.08 -17.12 -3.69
C SER A 140 11.49 -16.89 -2.29
N ALA A 141 11.57 -15.66 -1.77
CA ALA A 141 10.97 -15.29 -0.48
C ALA A 141 9.44 -15.44 -0.52
N LEU A 142 8.80 -15.06 -1.63
CA LEU A 142 7.37 -15.21 -1.83
C LEU A 142 6.94 -16.68 -1.82
N VAL A 143 7.57 -17.50 -2.67
CA VAL A 143 7.26 -18.93 -2.76
C VAL A 143 7.51 -19.62 -1.42
N LEU A 144 8.64 -19.32 -0.76
CA LEU A 144 8.96 -19.84 0.57
C LEU A 144 7.88 -19.47 1.58
N SER A 145 7.44 -18.21 1.59
CA SER A 145 6.41 -17.73 2.53
C SER A 145 5.08 -18.45 2.36
N ILE A 146 4.65 -18.65 1.11
CA ILE A 146 3.42 -19.38 0.79
C ILE A 146 3.53 -20.84 1.22
N LEU A 147 4.61 -21.53 0.83
CA LEU A 147 4.80 -22.94 1.16
C LEU A 147 4.93 -23.16 2.66
N LEU A 148 5.72 -22.31 3.35
CA LEU A 148 5.93 -22.40 4.79
C LEU A 148 4.62 -22.16 5.56
N GLY A 149 3.87 -21.11 5.17
CA GLY A 149 2.59 -20.78 5.79
C GLY A 149 1.56 -21.90 5.61
N LEU A 150 1.43 -22.46 4.40
CA LEU A 150 0.54 -23.58 4.12
C LEU A 150 0.96 -24.86 4.87
N ALA A 151 2.26 -25.20 4.83
CA ALA A 151 2.75 -26.40 5.51
C ALA A 151 2.55 -26.31 7.02
N ALA A 152 2.84 -25.17 7.64
CA ALA A 152 2.60 -24.93 9.06
C ALA A 152 1.12 -25.08 9.43
N ALA A 153 0.22 -24.57 8.57
CA ALA A 153 -1.22 -24.70 8.75
C ALA A 153 -1.69 -26.16 8.63
N TRP A 154 -1.23 -26.90 7.60
CA TRP A 154 -1.64 -28.31 7.38
C TRP A 154 -1.13 -29.25 8.47
N THR A 155 0.08 -29.03 8.95
CA THR A 155 0.69 -29.86 10.00
C THR A 155 0.28 -29.45 11.41
N LYS A 156 -0.46 -28.34 11.56
CA LYS A 156 -0.80 -27.73 12.85
C LYS A 156 0.44 -27.53 13.72
N ALA A 157 1.50 -27.01 13.10
CA ALA A 157 2.80 -26.81 13.75
C ALA A 157 2.75 -25.54 14.62
N ASP A 158 2.20 -25.65 15.82
CA ASP A 158 1.97 -24.51 16.74
C ASP A 158 3.27 -23.74 17.05
N LEU A 159 4.40 -24.45 17.19
CA LEU A 159 5.70 -23.81 17.45
C LEU A 159 6.16 -22.96 16.25
N ILE A 160 5.95 -23.45 15.02
CA ILE A 160 6.29 -22.70 13.79
C ILE A 160 5.36 -21.51 13.65
N ALA A 161 4.06 -21.67 13.91
CA ALA A 161 3.10 -20.57 13.88
C ALA A 161 3.48 -19.47 14.88
N ALA A 162 3.80 -19.83 16.12
CA ALA A 162 4.25 -18.90 17.16
C ALA A 162 5.57 -18.20 16.77
N PHE A 163 6.53 -18.93 16.19
CA PHE A 163 7.78 -18.36 15.69
C PHE A 163 7.52 -17.34 14.58
N LEU A 164 6.65 -17.65 13.62
CA LEU A 164 6.30 -16.74 12.53
C LEU A 164 5.61 -15.48 13.06
N ASP A 165 4.77 -15.58 14.09
CA ASP A 165 4.14 -14.43 14.75
C ASP A 165 5.16 -13.52 15.46
N GLU A 166 6.12 -14.10 16.16
CA GLU A 166 7.20 -13.33 16.77
C GLU A 166 8.12 -12.71 15.71
N PHE A 167 8.43 -13.44 14.64
CA PHE A 167 9.20 -12.92 13.51
C PHE A 167 8.50 -11.75 12.83
N GLN A 168 7.16 -11.80 12.67
CA GLN A 168 6.34 -10.68 12.18
C GLN A 168 6.55 -9.42 13.03
N LYS A 169 6.54 -9.55 14.38
CA LYS A 169 6.76 -8.42 15.29
C LYS A 169 8.17 -7.82 15.12
N VAL A 170 9.19 -8.66 14.96
CA VAL A 170 10.57 -8.23 14.72
C VAL A 170 10.68 -7.48 13.39
N VAL A 171 10.11 -8.02 12.32
CA VAL A 171 10.11 -7.37 11.00
C VAL A 171 9.33 -6.06 11.03
N LEU A 172 8.17 -6.01 11.70
CA LEU A 172 7.42 -4.78 11.89
C LEU A 172 8.23 -3.71 12.66
N ALA A 173 9.03 -4.12 13.64
CA ALA A 173 9.94 -3.22 14.34
C ALA A 173 11.05 -2.68 13.43
N ILE A 174 11.62 -3.52 12.55
CA ILE A 174 12.61 -3.09 11.54
C ILE A 174 11.96 -2.06 10.58
N VAL A 175 10.79 -2.36 10.05
CA VAL A 175 10.08 -1.44 9.15
C VAL A 175 9.79 -0.12 9.84
N SER A 176 9.23 -0.14 11.05
CA SER A 176 8.80 1.08 11.74
C SER A 176 9.92 1.91 12.32
N ARG A 177 11.04 1.28 12.76
CA ARG A 177 12.15 1.99 13.43
C ARG A 177 13.32 2.30 12.52
N ILE A 178 13.46 1.61 11.39
CA ILE A 178 14.57 1.77 10.45
C ILE A 178 14.06 2.27 9.11
N ILE A 179 13.20 1.49 8.44
CA ILE A 179 12.79 1.80 7.05
C ILE A 179 11.95 3.08 7.00
N ILE A 180 10.89 3.18 7.79
CA ILE A 180 10.00 4.37 7.79
C ILE A 180 10.76 5.67 8.09
N PRO A 181 11.67 5.75 9.09
CA PRO A 181 12.46 6.96 9.32
C PRO A 181 13.44 7.32 8.20
N ILE A 182 13.93 6.36 7.44
CA ILE A 182 14.84 6.57 6.31
C ILE A 182 14.10 7.08 5.07
N LEU A 183 12.82 6.71 4.89
CA LEU A 183 12.05 7.04 3.69
C LEU A 183 12.06 8.54 3.32
N PRO A 184 11.87 9.51 4.23
CA PRO A 184 11.90 10.93 3.85
C PRO A 184 13.22 11.36 3.23
N PHE A 185 14.34 10.81 3.70
CA PHE A 185 15.68 11.09 3.15
C PHE A 185 15.86 10.43 1.79
N PHE A 186 15.54 9.13 1.67
CA PHE A 186 15.62 8.40 0.41
C PHE A 186 14.76 9.06 -0.67
N ILE A 187 13.54 9.47 -0.33
CA ILE A 187 12.63 10.19 -1.20
C ILE A 187 13.20 11.56 -1.58
N GLY A 188 13.72 12.33 -0.62
CA GLY A 188 14.32 13.62 -0.88
C GLY A 188 15.51 13.54 -1.86
N LEU A 189 16.40 12.58 -1.67
CA LEU A 189 17.54 12.33 -2.55
C LEU A 189 17.09 11.86 -3.95
N THR A 190 16.05 11.06 -4.03
CA THR A 190 15.45 10.62 -5.29
C THR A 190 14.87 11.79 -6.08
N PHE A 191 14.09 12.64 -5.42
CA PHE A 191 13.51 13.83 -6.08
C PHE A 191 14.58 14.88 -6.43
N CYS A 192 15.63 14.98 -5.65
CA CYS A 192 16.79 15.80 -6.00
C CYS A 192 17.43 15.31 -7.32
N SER A 193 17.64 14.01 -7.45
CA SER A 193 18.17 13.39 -8.68
C SER A 193 17.25 13.63 -9.87
N LEU A 194 15.95 13.34 -9.73
CA LEU A 194 14.95 13.51 -10.79
C LEU A 194 14.77 15.00 -11.20
N ALA A 195 14.89 15.93 -10.25
CA ALA A 195 14.81 17.37 -10.53
C ALA A 195 16.07 17.87 -11.24
N TYR A 196 17.25 17.37 -10.85
CA TYR A 196 18.49 17.66 -11.56
C TYR A 196 18.49 17.14 -13.00
N GLU A 197 18.01 15.91 -13.22
CA GLU A 197 17.84 15.35 -14.56
C GLU A 197 16.85 16.13 -15.44
N GLY A 198 15.92 16.87 -14.83
CA GLY A 198 14.86 17.60 -15.51
C GLY A 198 13.55 16.77 -15.67
N THR A 199 13.51 15.55 -15.12
CA THR A 199 12.33 14.68 -15.18
C THR A 199 11.14 15.30 -14.46
N ILE A 200 11.33 15.87 -13.29
CA ILE A 200 10.26 16.41 -12.45
C ILE A 200 9.51 17.55 -13.12
N THR A 201 10.22 18.50 -13.71
CA THR A 201 9.60 19.68 -14.34
C THR A 201 8.67 19.28 -15.50
N LYS A 202 8.98 18.19 -16.19
CA LYS A 202 8.19 17.66 -17.30
C LYS A 202 7.03 16.77 -16.82
N GLN A 203 7.19 16.04 -15.72
CA GLN A 203 6.25 15.00 -15.28
C GLN A 203 5.33 15.44 -14.14
N LEU A 204 5.63 16.53 -13.42
CA LEU A 204 4.79 17.01 -12.31
C LEU A 204 3.30 17.19 -12.70
N PRO A 205 2.96 17.78 -13.88
CA PRO A 205 1.58 17.90 -14.30
C PRO A 205 0.89 16.56 -14.52
N VAL A 206 1.65 15.53 -14.95
CA VAL A 206 1.14 14.17 -15.12
C VAL A 206 0.83 13.54 -13.77
N PHE A 207 1.73 13.65 -12.80
CA PHE A 207 1.50 13.12 -11.45
C PHE A 207 0.28 13.73 -10.79
N LEU A 208 0.08 15.05 -10.90
CA LEU A 208 -1.12 15.71 -10.37
C LEU A 208 -2.41 15.18 -11.02
N LYS A 209 -2.43 14.99 -12.34
CA LYS A 209 -3.58 14.39 -13.03
C LYS A 209 -3.83 12.95 -12.57
N VAL A 210 -2.77 12.15 -12.43
CA VAL A 210 -2.85 10.75 -11.98
C VAL A 210 -3.40 10.67 -10.55
N ILE A 211 -2.96 11.54 -9.64
CA ILE A 211 -3.48 11.62 -8.29
C ILE A 211 -5.00 11.88 -8.29
N VAL A 212 -5.46 12.83 -9.11
CA VAL A 212 -6.90 13.12 -9.22
C VAL A 212 -7.67 11.94 -9.81
N ILE A 213 -7.14 11.29 -10.84
CA ILE A 213 -7.76 10.10 -11.45
C ILE A 213 -7.92 8.98 -10.43
N VAL A 214 -6.88 8.69 -9.66
CA VAL A 214 -6.91 7.63 -8.63
C VAL A 214 -7.87 7.99 -7.51
N LEU A 215 -7.92 9.27 -7.09
CA LEU A 215 -8.88 9.74 -6.10
C LEU A 215 -10.33 9.56 -6.56
N VAL A 216 -10.63 9.91 -7.81
CA VAL A 216 -11.94 9.63 -8.43
C VAL A 216 -12.20 8.13 -8.49
N GLY A 217 -11.19 7.35 -8.84
CA GLY A 217 -11.24 5.88 -8.84
C GLY A 217 -11.63 5.30 -7.48
N HIS A 218 -11.10 5.84 -6.37
CA HIS A 218 -11.48 5.44 -5.02
C HIS A 218 -12.98 5.66 -4.75
N PHE A 219 -13.52 6.82 -5.12
CA PHE A 219 -14.95 7.10 -4.93
C PHE A 219 -15.84 6.21 -5.80
N ILE A 220 -15.43 5.93 -7.05
CA ILE A 220 -16.14 5.00 -7.92
C ILE A 220 -16.13 3.61 -7.31
N TRP A 221 -14.95 3.12 -6.88
CA TRP A 221 -14.82 1.79 -6.26
C TRP A 221 -15.64 1.65 -4.98
N MET A 222 -15.55 2.61 -4.08
CA MET A 222 -16.38 2.65 -2.87
C MET A 222 -17.88 2.60 -3.21
N THR A 223 -18.31 3.39 -4.20
CA THR A 223 -19.72 3.41 -4.64
C THR A 223 -20.15 2.02 -5.13
N LEU A 224 -19.37 1.39 -6.00
CA LEU A 224 -19.63 0.02 -6.48
C LEU A 224 -19.70 -0.97 -5.33
N LEU A 225 -18.76 -0.90 -4.39
CA LEU A 225 -18.68 -1.80 -3.26
C LEU A 225 -19.91 -1.67 -2.35
N TYR A 226 -20.36 -0.44 -2.07
CA TYR A 226 -21.57 -0.18 -1.28
C TYR A 226 -22.85 -0.60 -2.00
N ILE A 227 -22.94 -0.42 -3.32
CA ILE A 227 -24.06 -0.93 -4.12
C ILE A 227 -24.13 -2.46 -4.03
N LEU A 228 -22.99 -3.14 -4.24
CA LEU A 228 -22.92 -4.61 -4.13
C LEU A 228 -23.27 -5.09 -2.73
N ALA A 229 -22.80 -4.40 -1.69
CA ALA A 229 -23.11 -4.72 -0.31
C ALA A 229 -24.61 -4.56 -0.01
N GLY A 230 -25.24 -3.46 -0.48
CA GLY A 230 -26.66 -3.21 -0.33
C GLY A 230 -27.52 -4.26 -1.06
N VAL A 231 -27.21 -4.55 -2.32
CA VAL A 231 -27.91 -5.59 -3.11
C VAL A 231 -27.79 -6.96 -2.46
N TYR A 232 -26.57 -7.32 -2.00
CA TYR A 232 -26.37 -8.63 -1.38
C TYR A 232 -27.08 -8.75 -0.03
N SER A 233 -26.98 -7.75 0.83
CA SER A 233 -27.57 -7.77 2.18
C SER A 233 -29.07 -7.53 2.18
N GLY A 234 -29.62 -6.87 1.16
CA GLY A 234 -30.99 -6.38 1.13
C GLY A 234 -31.23 -5.14 2.01
N GLU A 235 -30.16 -4.50 2.48
CA GLU A 235 -30.20 -3.34 3.38
C GLU A 235 -29.74 -2.08 2.67
N ASN A 236 -30.19 -0.91 3.18
CA ASN A 236 -29.78 0.38 2.63
C ASN A 236 -28.38 0.80 3.14
N PRO A 237 -27.33 0.85 2.30
CA PRO A 237 -25.98 1.19 2.72
C PRO A 237 -25.77 2.67 3.03
N LEU A 238 -26.70 3.56 2.68
CA LEU A 238 -26.56 5.01 2.88
C LEU A 238 -26.41 5.40 4.36
N ASP A 239 -26.97 4.61 5.28
CA ASP A 239 -26.80 4.84 6.71
C ASP A 239 -25.35 4.66 7.15
N ILE A 240 -24.65 3.70 6.55
CA ILE A 240 -23.21 3.47 6.81
C ILE A 240 -22.40 4.64 6.27
N ILE A 241 -22.60 5.03 5.01
CA ILE A 241 -21.89 6.14 4.36
C ILE A 241 -22.00 7.43 5.18
N LYS A 242 -23.22 7.75 5.68
CA LYS A 242 -23.46 8.93 6.49
C LYS A 242 -22.70 8.95 7.82
N ASN A 243 -22.51 7.79 8.43
CA ASN A 243 -21.85 7.67 9.72
C ASN A 243 -20.32 7.53 9.63
N TYR A 244 -19.76 7.15 8.46
CA TYR A 244 -18.35 6.85 8.30
C TYR A 244 -17.43 8.05 8.05
N GLY A 245 -17.97 9.25 7.91
CA GLY A 245 -17.19 10.48 7.70
C GLY A 245 -16.03 10.67 8.69
N PRO A 246 -16.24 10.53 10.01
CA PRO A 246 -15.14 10.63 10.99
C PRO A 246 -14.05 9.59 10.80
N ALA A 247 -14.38 8.34 10.45
CA ALA A 247 -13.42 7.29 10.18
C ALA A 247 -12.61 7.60 8.92
N TYR A 248 -13.26 8.04 7.84
CA TYR A 248 -12.59 8.48 6.60
C TYR A 248 -11.56 9.58 6.89
N LEU A 249 -11.96 10.66 7.60
CA LEU A 249 -11.07 11.77 7.91
C LEU A 249 -9.90 11.37 8.84
N THR A 250 -10.16 10.46 9.79
CA THR A 250 -9.11 9.93 10.67
C THR A 250 -8.11 9.10 9.86
N ALA A 251 -8.58 8.27 8.93
CA ALA A 251 -7.73 7.50 8.04
C ALA A 251 -6.87 8.39 7.13
N VAL A 252 -7.45 9.47 6.56
CA VAL A 252 -6.68 10.48 5.81
C VAL A 252 -5.56 11.09 6.66
N GLY A 253 -5.85 11.39 7.93
CA GLY A 253 -4.86 12.01 8.82
C GLY A 253 -3.81 11.06 9.37
N THR A 254 -4.13 9.78 9.53
CA THR A 254 -3.22 8.80 10.16
C THR A 254 -2.46 7.94 9.15
N MET A 255 -3.01 7.78 7.94
CA MET A 255 -2.51 6.82 6.92
C MET A 255 -2.39 5.38 7.47
N SER A 256 -3.19 5.05 8.48
CA SER A 256 -3.11 3.77 9.17
C SER A 256 -4.51 3.26 9.53
N SER A 257 -4.88 2.11 8.95
CA SER A 257 -6.13 1.43 9.29
C SER A 257 -6.13 1.02 10.77
N ALA A 258 -5.01 0.54 11.29
CA ALA A 258 -4.86 0.16 12.70
C ALA A 258 -5.07 1.36 13.65
N ALA A 259 -4.51 2.53 13.34
CA ALA A 259 -4.70 3.74 14.15
C ALA A 259 -6.13 4.31 14.05
N THR A 260 -6.86 3.98 12.98
CA THR A 260 -8.23 4.43 12.73
C THR A 260 -9.28 3.49 13.35
N LEU A 261 -8.88 2.27 13.74
CA LEU A 261 -9.78 1.19 14.13
C LEU A 261 -10.82 1.59 15.19
N ALA A 262 -10.40 2.27 16.26
CA ALA A 262 -11.33 2.68 17.32
C ALA A 262 -12.42 3.63 16.82
N VAL A 263 -12.08 4.56 15.92
CA VAL A 263 -13.04 5.48 15.30
C VAL A 263 -13.94 4.75 14.30
N ALA A 264 -13.39 3.81 13.53
CA ALA A 264 -14.16 2.99 12.59
C ALA A 264 -15.20 2.13 13.32
N LEU A 265 -14.82 1.50 14.44
CA LEU A 265 -15.76 0.77 15.31
C LEU A 265 -16.88 1.67 15.83
N GLN A 266 -16.56 2.84 16.38
CA GLN A 266 -17.55 3.79 16.86
C GLN A 266 -18.50 4.27 15.75
N CYS A 267 -18.01 4.41 14.51
CA CYS A 267 -18.85 4.74 13.36
C CYS A 267 -19.75 3.57 12.98
N ALA A 268 -19.22 2.35 12.94
CA ALA A 268 -19.96 1.14 12.56
C ALA A 268 -21.07 0.80 13.58
N GLU A 269 -20.83 0.98 14.88
CA GLU A 269 -21.82 0.74 15.95
C GLU A 269 -23.04 1.63 15.84
N LYS A 270 -22.93 2.81 15.20
CA LYS A 270 -24.05 3.72 14.95
C LYS A 270 -24.90 3.32 13.75
N CYS A 271 -24.40 2.42 12.90
CA CYS A 271 -25.01 2.04 11.65
C CYS A 271 -26.09 0.95 11.88
N LYS A 272 -27.34 1.30 11.66
CA LYS A 272 -28.49 0.39 11.88
C LYS A 272 -28.45 -0.91 11.05
N PRO A 273 -27.99 -0.92 9.78
CA PRO A 273 -27.98 -2.13 8.96
C PRO A 273 -26.97 -3.19 9.42
N LEU A 274 -25.99 -2.81 10.22
CA LEU A 274 -24.92 -3.69 10.67
C LEU A 274 -25.30 -4.44 11.94
N ARG A 275 -25.12 -5.76 11.95
CA ARG A 275 -25.24 -6.58 13.17
C ARG A 275 -24.08 -6.29 14.09
N LYS A 276 -24.33 -6.15 15.38
CA LYS A 276 -23.31 -5.79 16.37
C LYS A 276 -22.17 -6.79 16.47
N ASP A 277 -22.47 -8.08 16.45
CA ASP A 277 -21.47 -9.15 16.46
C ASP A 277 -20.61 -9.11 15.19
N MET A 278 -21.19 -8.82 14.03
CA MET A 278 -20.45 -8.64 12.77
C MET A 278 -19.59 -7.37 12.77
N VAL A 279 -20.01 -6.29 13.44
CA VAL A 279 -19.21 -5.08 13.61
C VAL A 279 -17.97 -5.37 14.44
N GLN A 280 -18.14 -6.01 15.61
CA GLN A 280 -17.04 -6.31 16.51
C GLN A 280 -16.05 -7.35 15.96
N PHE A 281 -16.52 -8.24 15.10
CA PHE A 281 -15.69 -9.21 14.38
C PHE A 281 -15.09 -8.62 13.10
N GLY A 282 -15.94 -8.06 12.23
CA GLY A 282 -15.58 -7.69 10.86
C GLY A 282 -14.70 -6.45 10.78
N ILE A 283 -15.03 -5.36 11.50
CA ILE A 283 -14.25 -4.12 11.41
C ILE A 283 -12.79 -4.32 11.84
N PRO A 284 -12.47 -4.96 12.99
CA PRO A 284 -11.07 -5.23 13.35
C PRO A 284 -10.37 -6.18 12.38
N LEU A 285 -11.08 -7.15 11.84
CA LEU A 285 -10.52 -8.09 10.88
C LEU A 285 -10.19 -7.38 9.56
N PHE A 286 -11.16 -6.69 8.96
CA PHE A 286 -11.02 -6.02 7.66
C PHE A 286 -9.99 -4.91 7.71
N ALA A 287 -9.88 -4.15 8.80
CA ALA A 287 -8.83 -3.16 8.98
C ALA A 287 -7.40 -3.72 8.81
N ASN A 288 -7.23 -5.04 8.92
CA ASN A 288 -5.94 -5.71 8.75
C ASN A 288 -5.78 -6.47 7.44
N ILE A 289 -6.89 -6.87 6.77
CA ILE A 289 -6.82 -7.76 5.59
C ILE A 289 -7.45 -7.18 4.33
N HIS A 290 -8.08 -6.00 4.41
CA HIS A 290 -8.78 -5.38 3.29
C HIS A 290 -8.16 -4.04 2.93
N LEU A 291 -7.43 -3.99 1.82
CA LEU A 291 -6.65 -2.83 1.38
C LEU A 291 -7.03 -2.38 -0.04
N CYS A 292 -8.32 -2.40 -0.38
CA CYS A 292 -8.82 -2.15 -1.74
C CYS A 292 -8.39 -0.79 -2.32
N GLY A 293 -8.39 0.27 -1.53
CA GLY A 293 -7.97 1.60 -1.97
C GLY A 293 -6.47 1.71 -2.19
N SER A 294 -5.67 1.14 -1.27
CA SER A 294 -4.21 1.10 -1.42
C SER A 294 -3.80 0.28 -2.65
N VAL A 295 -4.43 -0.87 -2.86
CA VAL A 295 -4.19 -1.74 -4.02
C VAL A 295 -4.58 -1.04 -5.33
N LEU A 296 -5.73 -0.35 -5.38
CA LEU A 296 -6.16 0.45 -6.53
C LEU A 296 -5.12 1.52 -6.88
N THR A 297 -4.66 2.26 -5.87
CA THR A 297 -3.61 3.28 -6.00
C THR A 297 -2.33 2.68 -6.57
N GLU A 298 -1.86 1.60 -5.98
CA GLU A 298 -0.61 0.95 -6.32
C GLU A 298 -0.59 0.47 -7.77
N VAL A 299 -1.66 -0.19 -8.21
CA VAL A 299 -1.79 -0.68 -9.59
C VAL A 299 -1.73 0.45 -10.60
N PHE A 300 -2.51 1.52 -10.40
CA PHE A 300 -2.51 2.65 -11.34
C PHE A 300 -1.16 3.34 -11.39
N PHE A 301 -0.52 3.49 -10.24
CA PHE A 301 0.80 4.12 -10.17
C PHE A 301 1.89 3.26 -10.78
N CYS A 302 1.89 1.95 -10.58
CA CYS A 302 2.81 1.04 -11.26
C CYS A 302 2.69 1.16 -12.78
N MET A 303 1.47 1.16 -13.32
CA MET A 303 1.26 1.33 -14.76
C MET A 303 1.74 2.70 -15.25
N THR A 304 1.51 3.77 -14.46
CA THR A 304 1.94 5.13 -14.79
C THR A 304 3.47 5.25 -14.77
N VAL A 305 4.11 4.75 -13.70
CA VAL A 305 5.58 4.77 -13.56
C VAL A 305 6.24 3.95 -14.67
N SER A 306 5.67 2.80 -15.01
CA SER A 306 6.15 1.98 -16.14
C SER A 306 6.10 2.80 -17.44
N LYS A 307 5.01 3.49 -17.70
CA LYS A 307 4.88 4.34 -18.89
C LYS A 307 5.87 5.50 -18.91
N ILE A 308 6.12 6.12 -17.75
CA ILE A 308 7.07 7.25 -17.62
C ILE A 308 8.51 6.79 -17.86
N LEU A 309 8.94 5.72 -17.20
CA LEU A 309 10.34 5.30 -17.19
C LEU A 309 10.71 4.39 -18.37
N TYR A 310 9.80 3.48 -18.75
CA TYR A 310 10.08 2.47 -19.78
C TYR A 310 9.34 2.71 -21.09
N GLY A 311 8.53 3.78 -21.17
CA GLY A 311 7.78 4.15 -22.40
C GLY A 311 6.55 3.29 -22.68
N THR A 312 6.36 2.19 -21.94
CA THR A 312 5.25 1.24 -22.16
C THR A 312 4.54 0.93 -20.83
N VAL A 313 3.26 0.56 -20.89
CA VAL A 313 2.56 -0.06 -19.76
C VAL A 313 2.83 -1.56 -19.76
N PRO A 314 2.82 -2.24 -18.61
CA PRO A 314 2.99 -3.69 -18.57
C PRO A 314 1.91 -4.42 -19.37
N THR A 315 2.20 -5.64 -19.83
CA THR A 315 1.22 -6.42 -20.60
C THR A 315 0.00 -6.84 -19.76
N PRO A 316 -1.17 -7.09 -20.36
CA PRO A 316 -2.34 -7.56 -19.61
C PRO A 316 -2.09 -8.82 -18.78
N GLY A 317 -1.33 -9.78 -19.33
CA GLY A 317 -0.96 -11.01 -18.60
C GLY A 317 -0.12 -10.71 -17.36
N THR A 318 0.88 -9.83 -17.46
CA THR A 318 1.70 -9.37 -16.35
C THR A 318 0.85 -8.65 -15.30
N MET A 319 -0.07 -7.77 -15.73
CA MET A 319 -0.94 -7.04 -14.81
C MET A 319 -1.94 -7.96 -14.09
N ILE A 320 -2.51 -8.96 -14.76
CA ILE A 320 -3.38 -9.95 -14.10
C ILE A 320 -2.59 -10.72 -13.03
N LEU A 321 -1.40 -11.22 -13.36
CA LEU A 321 -0.54 -11.89 -12.39
C LEU A 321 -0.21 -10.97 -11.21
N PHE A 322 0.18 -9.74 -11.49
CA PHE A 322 0.47 -8.73 -10.46
C PHE A 322 -0.75 -8.50 -9.55
N CYS A 323 -1.94 -8.29 -10.10
CA CYS A 323 -3.16 -8.05 -9.33
C CYS A 323 -3.56 -9.24 -8.44
N VAL A 324 -3.47 -10.47 -8.97
CA VAL A 324 -3.78 -11.69 -8.20
C VAL A 324 -2.84 -11.84 -7.02
N LEU A 325 -1.54 -11.67 -7.24
CA LEU A 325 -0.54 -11.74 -6.18
C LEU A 325 -0.67 -10.57 -5.20
N LEU A 326 -0.89 -9.35 -5.70
CA LEU A 326 -1.08 -8.17 -4.86
C LEU A 326 -2.28 -8.31 -3.91
N GLY A 327 -3.37 -8.94 -4.36
CA GLY A 327 -4.50 -9.28 -3.50
C GLY A 327 -4.11 -10.19 -2.33
N VAL A 328 -3.22 -11.17 -2.55
CA VAL A 328 -2.68 -12.03 -1.48
C VAL A 328 -1.81 -11.22 -0.52
N PHE A 329 -0.93 -10.38 -1.06
CA PHE A 329 -0.07 -9.50 -0.26
C PHE A 329 -0.86 -8.51 0.59
N ALA A 330 -1.97 -8.00 0.07
CA ALA A 330 -2.85 -7.09 0.78
C ALA A 330 -3.44 -7.72 2.06
N ILE A 331 -3.70 -9.03 2.08
CA ILE A 331 -4.14 -9.73 3.29
C ILE A 331 -3.04 -9.77 4.36
N GLY A 332 -1.76 -9.83 3.94
CA GLY A 332 -0.60 -9.90 4.83
C GLY A 332 0.04 -8.56 5.16
N ALA A 333 -0.34 -7.50 4.46
CA ALA A 333 0.29 -6.20 4.64
C ALA A 333 -0.11 -5.55 5.98
N PRO A 334 0.83 -4.91 6.69
CA PRO A 334 0.50 -4.24 7.95
C PRO A 334 -0.34 -2.99 7.70
N GLY A 335 -1.34 -2.74 8.55
CA GLY A 335 -2.20 -1.55 8.52
C GLY A 335 -1.50 -0.26 9.01
N VAL A 336 -0.25 -0.03 8.58
CA VAL A 336 0.59 1.13 8.91
C VAL A 336 0.88 1.97 7.66
N PRO A 337 1.29 3.24 7.79
CA PRO A 337 1.61 4.07 6.64
C PRO A 337 2.63 3.40 5.69
N GLY A 338 2.32 3.35 4.39
CA GLY A 338 3.15 2.71 3.37
C GLY A 338 3.16 1.17 3.42
N GLY A 339 2.39 0.53 4.33
CA GLY A 339 2.44 -0.91 4.57
C GLY A 339 2.18 -1.74 3.33
N THR A 340 1.22 -1.35 2.49
CA THR A 340 0.86 -2.08 1.27
C THR A 340 2.00 -2.09 0.26
N VAL A 341 2.52 -0.93 -0.12
CA VAL A 341 3.60 -0.83 -1.12
C VAL A 341 4.90 -1.43 -0.61
N MET A 342 5.15 -1.35 0.70
CA MET A 342 6.31 -2.02 1.30
C MET A 342 6.19 -3.55 1.23
N ALA A 343 5.03 -4.09 1.53
CA ALA A 343 4.78 -5.53 1.42
C ALA A 343 4.92 -6.01 -0.04
N SER A 344 4.49 -5.21 -1.01
CA SER A 344 4.46 -5.57 -2.43
C SER A 344 5.72 -5.20 -3.22
N LEU A 345 6.75 -4.58 -2.59
CA LEU A 345 8.01 -4.22 -3.28
C LEU A 345 8.58 -5.37 -4.11
N GLY A 346 8.46 -6.58 -3.58
CA GLY A 346 8.88 -7.77 -4.26
C GLY A 346 8.11 -8.08 -5.54
N LEU A 347 6.84 -7.74 -5.62
CA LEU A 347 6.05 -7.88 -6.83
C LEU A 347 6.41 -6.79 -7.85
N ILE A 348 6.63 -5.56 -7.36
CA ILE A 348 7.02 -4.43 -8.21
C ILE A 348 8.35 -4.73 -8.90
N THR A 349 9.33 -5.28 -8.18
CA THR A 349 10.64 -5.63 -8.74
C THR A 349 10.61 -6.95 -9.52
N GLY A 350 10.01 -8.01 -8.97
CA GLY A 350 10.07 -9.36 -9.51
C GLY A 350 9.08 -9.65 -10.63
N VAL A 351 7.88 -9.04 -10.61
CA VAL A 351 6.82 -9.26 -11.62
C VAL A 351 6.83 -8.15 -12.66
N LEU A 352 6.90 -6.88 -12.21
CA LEU A 352 6.89 -5.73 -13.11
C LEU A 352 8.28 -5.35 -13.64
N GLY A 353 9.34 -5.89 -13.03
CA GLY A 353 10.72 -5.67 -13.47
C GLY A 353 11.25 -4.27 -13.16
N PHE A 354 10.71 -3.58 -12.14
CA PHE A 354 11.18 -2.24 -11.80
C PHE A 354 12.58 -2.29 -11.19
N GLY A 355 13.47 -1.45 -11.75
CA GLY A 355 14.77 -1.17 -11.13
C GLY A 355 14.66 -0.14 -10.00
N ASP A 356 15.79 0.24 -9.40
CA ASP A 356 15.87 1.13 -8.24
C ASP A 356 15.15 2.47 -8.45
N SER A 357 15.31 3.07 -9.62
CA SER A 357 14.63 4.35 -9.95
C SER A 357 13.12 4.20 -10.02
N GLY A 358 12.62 3.11 -10.62
CA GLY A 358 11.19 2.82 -10.70
C GLY A 358 10.60 2.55 -9.32
N THR A 359 11.29 1.76 -8.52
CA THR A 359 10.91 1.43 -7.14
C THR A 359 10.88 2.68 -6.27
N ALA A 360 11.92 3.53 -6.35
CA ALA A 360 11.98 4.78 -5.60
C ALA A 360 10.86 5.74 -5.98
N LEU A 361 10.59 5.87 -7.29
CA LEU A 361 9.51 6.72 -7.79
C LEU A 361 8.15 6.19 -7.33
N MET A 362 7.93 4.88 -7.40
CA MET A 362 6.70 4.23 -6.94
C MET A 362 6.45 4.46 -5.45
N LEU A 363 7.45 4.20 -4.60
CA LEU A 363 7.38 4.46 -3.15
C LEU A 363 6.99 5.90 -2.84
N THR A 364 7.57 6.84 -3.59
CA THR A 364 7.33 8.26 -3.39
C THR A 364 5.91 8.66 -3.74
N ILE A 365 5.44 8.29 -4.95
CA ILE A 365 4.10 8.68 -5.41
C ILE A 365 3.04 8.02 -4.53
N PHE A 366 3.25 6.76 -4.16
CA PHE A 366 2.35 6.03 -3.27
C PHE A 366 2.24 6.73 -1.91
N ALA A 367 3.36 7.12 -1.31
CA ALA A 367 3.38 7.81 -0.02
C ALA A 367 2.61 9.14 -0.01
N LEU A 368 2.54 9.84 -1.14
CA LEU A 368 1.76 11.09 -1.27
C LEU A 368 0.26 10.84 -1.28
N GLN A 369 -0.19 9.66 -1.66
CA GLN A 369 -1.62 9.34 -1.80
C GLN A 369 -2.12 8.26 -0.84
N ASP A 370 -1.25 7.68 -0.04
CA ASP A 370 -1.59 6.62 0.92
C ASP A 370 -2.69 7.04 1.92
N SER A 371 -2.78 8.33 2.24
CA SER A 371 -3.88 8.93 3.01
C SER A 371 -5.26 8.59 2.45
N PHE A 372 -5.45 8.76 1.15
CA PHE A 372 -6.73 8.52 0.49
C PHE A 372 -6.98 7.04 0.22
N GLY A 373 -5.93 6.28 -0.08
CA GLY A 373 -5.99 4.82 -0.20
C GLY A 373 -6.44 4.19 1.11
N THR A 374 -5.84 4.59 2.23
CA THR A 374 -6.23 4.14 3.57
C THR A 374 -7.67 4.55 3.94
N ALA A 375 -8.08 5.76 3.58
CA ALA A 375 -9.46 6.19 3.81
C ALA A 375 -10.47 5.36 3.02
N CYS A 376 -10.13 4.98 1.79
CA CYS A 376 -10.92 4.06 0.97
C CYS A 376 -10.98 2.66 1.60
N ASN A 377 -9.86 2.12 2.13
CA ASN A 377 -9.81 0.84 2.83
C ASN A 377 -10.80 0.83 4.01
N VAL A 378 -10.59 1.75 4.96
CA VAL A 378 -11.39 1.84 6.19
C VAL A 378 -12.88 2.05 5.90
N THR A 379 -13.20 2.87 4.89
CA THR A 379 -14.61 3.08 4.51
C THR A 379 -15.18 1.83 3.84
N GLY A 380 -14.39 1.15 3.03
CA GLY A 380 -14.75 -0.13 2.42
C GLY A 380 -15.02 -1.24 3.44
N ASP A 381 -14.36 -1.23 4.61
CA ASP A 381 -14.58 -2.20 5.69
C ASP A 381 -16.04 -2.19 6.17
N GLY A 382 -16.68 -1.02 6.18
CA GLY A 382 -18.12 -0.88 6.48
C GLY A 382 -18.99 -1.62 5.48
N ALA A 383 -18.66 -1.55 4.18
CA ALA A 383 -19.37 -2.28 3.12
C ALA A 383 -19.18 -3.79 3.24
N LEU A 384 -17.95 -4.25 3.52
CA LEU A 384 -17.68 -5.68 3.72
C LEU A 384 -18.39 -6.21 4.97
N THR A 385 -18.46 -5.44 6.04
CA THR A 385 -19.21 -5.80 7.25
C THR A 385 -20.70 -5.90 6.96
N LEU A 386 -21.25 -5.08 6.04
CA LEU A 386 -22.63 -5.22 5.57
C LEU A 386 -22.84 -6.49 4.77
N ILE A 387 -21.91 -6.87 3.89
CA ILE A 387 -21.95 -8.17 3.18
C ILE A 387 -21.92 -9.30 4.18
N LEU A 388 -21.05 -9.25 5.19
CA LEU A 388 -20.94 -10.26 6.22
C LEU A 388 -22.23 -10.38 7.07
N THR A 389 -22.86 -9.24 7.39
CA THR A 389 -24.18 -9.17 8.05
C THR A 389 -25.25 -9.86 7.19
N GLY A 390 -25.27 -9.56 5.88
CA GLY A 390 -26.19 -10.21 4.94
C GLY A 390 -25.96 -11.70 4.82
N TYR A 391 -24.70 -12.12 4.80
CA TYR A 391 -24.35 -13.54 4.80
C TYR A 391 -24.86 -14.27 6.05
N ALA A 392 -24.63 -13.69 7.23
CA ALA A 392 -25.08 -14.25 8.48
C ALA A 392 -26.62 -14.39 8.56
N LYS A 393 -27.35 -13.37 8.09
CA LYS A 393 -28.83 -13.42 7.99
C LYS A 393 -29.32 -14.54 7.04
N ARG A 394 -28.72 -14.64 5.84
CA ARG A 394 -29.12 -15.65 4.82
C ARG A 394 -28.85 -17.08 5.24
N HIS A 395 -27.87 -17.31 6.11
CA HIS A 395 -27.50 -18.65 6.58
C HIS A 395 -28.00 -18.95 7.99
N ASN A 396 -28.93 -18.13 8.53
CA ASN A 396 -29.53 -18.27 9.85
C ASN A 396 -28.47 -18.44 10.95
N ILE A 397 -27.38 -17.66 10.87
CA ILE A 397 -26.36 -17.65 11.91
C ILE A 397 -26.89 -16.80 13.07
N GLU A 398 -27.03 -17.42 14.23
CA GLU A 398 -27.52 -16.73 15.45
C GLU A 398 -26.61 -15.54 15.80
N GLU A 399 -27.22 -14.43 16.23
CA GLU A 399 -26.49 -13.27 16.69
C GLU A 399 -25.89 -13.57 18.04
N GLN A 400 -24.57 -13.46 18.16
CA GLN A 400 -23.90 -13.65 19.44
C GLN A 400 -24.10 -12.40 20.30
N THR A 401 -24.62 -12.60 21.52
CA THR A 401 -24.69 -11.52 22.52
C THR A 401 -23.27 -11.25 23.01
N ILE A 402 -22.67 -10.15 22.55
CA ILE A 402 -21.35 -9.73 23.00
C ILE A 402 -21.55 -8.65 24.04
N GLU A 403 -21.04 -8.86 25.27
CA GLU A 403 -20.98 -7.83 26.28
C GLU A 403 -20.18 -6.62 25.76
N ARG A 404 -20.69 -5.42 26.01
CA ARG A 404 -19.99 -4.18 25.60
C ARG A 404 -18.59 -4.17 26.20
N ILE A 405 -17.58 -4.15 25.35
CA ILE A 405 -16.25 -3.73 25.78
C ILE A 405 -16.32 -2.20 25.87
N ASP A 406 -16.38 -1.67 27.09
CA ASP A 406 -16.24 -0.22 27.31
C ASP A 406 -14.81 0.17 26.91
N LEU A 407 -14.68 0.80 25.74
CA LEU A 407 -13.42 1.33 25.17
C LEU A 407 -13.20 2.78 25.62
#